data_a1f5d1593828c2d36ae925da8e943515
#
_entry.id   a1f5d1593828c2d36ae925da8e943515
#
_cell.length_a   1.000
_cell.length_b   1.000
_cell.length_c   1.000
_cell.angle_alpha   90.00
_cell.angle_beta   90.00
_cell.angle_gamma   90.00
#
_symmetry.space_group_name_H-M   'P 1'
#
loop_
_entity.id
_entity.type
_entity.pdbx_description
1 polymer ?
#
loop_
_entity_poly.entity_id
_entity_poly.type
_entity_poly.pdbx_seq_one_letter_code
_entity_poly.pdbx_strand_id
1 'polypeptide(L)'
;MVTRKGVAGFTILLALCVIVFGAYVRLTDAGLGCPDWPGCYGFVTVPQTAEDYLSVEQNFPGEIVDEGKAWREMIHRYIASLLGFLILLMFLKDFFSYRNNTGSLKDLKLSAALLALVIFQGMLGMWTVTLKVHPLVVTGHLIGGLTTLSLLFFYYRNL
;
A
#
# COMPACT_ATOMS: atom_id res chain seq x y z
N MET A 1 -16.90 -9.46 -19.50
CA MET A 1 -15.44 -9.24 -19.63
C MET A 1 -15.06 -7.96 -18.89
N VAL A 2 -14.09 -8.03 -17.99
CA VAL A 2 -13.59 -6.82 -17.30
C VAL A 2 -12.75 -6.01 -18.29
N THR A 3 -13.17 -4.77 -18.55
CA THR A 3 -12.46 -3.87 -19.49
C THR A 3 -11.22 -3.25 -18.85
N ARG A 4 -10.23 -2.81 -19.66
CA ARG A 4 -9.05 -2.07 -19.16
C ARG A 4 -9.48 -0.83 -18.35
N LYS A 5 -10.45 -0.08 -18.86
CA LYS A 5 -11.02 1.09 -18.16
C LYS A 5 -11.68 0.71 -16.84
N GLY A 6 -12.40 -0.42 -16.79
CA GLY A 6 -13.03 -0.90 -15.55
C GLY A 6 -12.00 -1.20 -14.46
N VAL A 7 -10.90 -1.90 -14.81
CA VAL A 7 -9.80 -2.16 -13.85
C VAL A 7 -9.16 -0.85 -13.39
N ALA A 8 -8.81 0.04 -14.32
CA ALA A 8 -8.18 1.32 -13.97
C ALA A 8 -9.10 2.19 -13.08
N GLY A 9 -10.40 2.24 -13.39
CA GLY A 9 -11.38 2.98 -12.58
C GLY A 9 -11.51 2.42 -11.16
N PHE A 10 -11.57 1.08 -11.02
CA PHE A 10 -11.56 0.43 -9.71
C PHE A 10 -10.27 0.70 -8.94
N THR A 11 -9.11 0.67 -9.62
CA THR A 11 -7.81 0.96 -9.00
C THR A 11 -7.71 2.41 -8.51
N ILE A 12 -8.30 3.38 -9.22
CA ILE A 12 -8.41 4.78 -8.78
C ILE A 12 -9.24 4.88 -7.48
N LEU A 13 -10.41 4.23 -7.45
CA LEU A 13 -11.27 4.24 -6.26
C LEU A 13 -10.55 3.61 -5.07
N LEU A 14 -9.89 2.48 -5.28
CA LEU A 14 -9.10 1.82 -4.24
C LEU A 14 -7.94 2.71 -3.76
N ALA A 15 -7.23 3.40 -4.67
CA ALA A 15 -6.16 4.33 -4.31
C ALA A 15 -6.68 5.47 -3.42
N LEU A 16 -7.83 6.03 -3.75
CA LEU A 16 -8.49 7.04 -2.93
C LEU A 16 -8.82 6.49 -1.53
N CYS A 17 -9.41 5.29 -1.45
CA CYS A 17 -9.69 4.62 -0.18
C CYS A 17 -8.42 4.40 0.65
N VAL A 18 -7.32 3.94 0.02
CA VAL A 18 -6.03 3.73 0.70
C VAL A 18 -5.51 5.05 1.28
N ILE A 19 -5.55 6.15 0.52
CA ILE A 19 -5.07 7.46 0.99
C ILE A 19 -5.91 7.96 2.17
N VAL A 20 -7.23 7.91 2.06
CA VAL A 20 -8.15 8.36 3.13
C VAL A 20 -7.99 7.51 4.38
N PHE A 21 -7.91 6.18 4.21
CA PHE A 21 -7.71 5.28 5.34
C PHE A 21 -6.33 5.43 5.98
N GLY A 22 -5.27 5.67 5.19
CA GLY A 22 -3.93 5.98 5.70
C GLY A 22 -3.90 7.28 6.52
N ALA A 23 -4.62 8.31 6.08
CA ALA A 23 -4.80 9.53 6.86
C ALA A 23 -5.55 9.26 8.18
N TYR A 24 -6.59 8.42 8.15
CA TYR A 24 -7.31 7.99 9.35
C TYR A 24 -6.40 7.24 10.33
N VAL A 25 -5.58 6.28 9.85
CA VAL A 25 -4.58 5.59 10.68
C VAL A 25 -3.66 6.59 11.37
N ARG A 26 -3.19 7.61 10.64
CA ARG A 26 -2.30 8.65 11.20
C ARG A 26 -3.02 9.53 12.23
N LEU A 27 -4.26 9.96 11.96
CA LEU A 27 -5.03 10.84 12.84
C LEU A 27 -5.49 10.13 14.13
N THR A 28 -5.56 8.80 14.13
CA THR A 28 -5.95 7.99 15.30
C THR A 28 -4.74 7.43 16.06
N ASP A 29 -3.53 7.96 15.81
CA ASP A 29 -2.28 7.50 16.41
C ASP A 29 -2.05 5.98 16.27
N ALA A 30 -2.56 5.39 15.19
CA ALA A 30 -2.44 3.96 14.91
C ALA A 30 -1.25 3.59 14.00
N GLY A 31 -0.46 4.58 13.56
CA GLY A 31 0.67 4.34 12.64
C GLY A 31 1.90 3.67 13.25
N LEU A 32 1.84 3.29 14.53
CA LEU A 32 2.79 2.44 15.25
C LEU A 32 2.03 1.39 16.07
N GLY A 33 0.89 0.92 15.59
CA GLY A 33 0.15 -0.18 16.20
C GLY A 33 0.85 -1.53 16.05
N CYS A 34 1.77 -1.63 15.07
CA CYS A 34 2.66 -2.78 14.85
C CYS A 34 4.11 -2.30 14.88
N PRO A 35 5.00 -2.90 15.71
CA PRO A 35 6.38 -2.44 15.84
C PRO A 35 7.27 -2.85 14.66
N ASP A 36 6.82 -3.80 13.85
CA ASP A 36 7.56 -4.43 12.76
C ASP A 36 6.85 -4.30 11.40
N TRP A 37 7.56 -4.70 10.35
CA TRP A 37 7.07 -4.71 8.98
C TRP A 37 7.70 -5.91 8.22
N PRO A 38 6.98 -6.63 7.35
CA PRO A 38 5.62 -6.39 6.84
C PRO A 38 4.51 -6.90 7.77
N GLY A 39 4.83 -7.69 8.78
CA GLY A 39 3.92 -8.28 9.75
C GLY A 39 3.51 -7.33 10.88
N CYS A 40 2.94 -7.91 11.93
CA CYS A 40 2.56 -7.24 13.16
C CYS A 40 2.94 -8.13 14.34
N TYR A 41 3.93 -7.70 15.14
CA TYR A 41 4.50 -8.51 16.22
C TYR A 41 5.02 -9.89 15.76
N GLY A 42 5.60 -9.96 14.54
CA GLY A 42 6.10 -11.19 13.93
C GLY A 42 5.02 -12.06 13.25
N PHE A 43 3.75 -11.68 13.32
CA PHE A 43 2.64 -12.41 12.69
C PHE A 43 2.21 -11.75 11.38
N VAL A 44 1.53 -12.54 10.52
CA VAL A 44 0.90 -12.02 9.28
C VAL A 44 -0.36 -11.21 9.59
N THR A 45 -0.98 -11.47 10.75
CA THR A 45 -2.16 -10.77 11.27
C THR A 45 -1.82 -10.13 12.62
N VAL A 46 -2.78 -9.44 13.22
CA VAL A 46 -2.68 -8.97 14.61
C VAL A 46 -2.72 -10.19 15.56
N PRO A 47 -1.92 -10.24 16.65
CA PRO A 47 -2.02 -11.26 17.68
C PRO A 47 -3.44 -11.35 18.25
N GLN A 48 -3.97 -12.57 18.44
CA GLN A 48 -5.36 -12.79 18.86
C GLN A 48 -5.53 -13.84 19.96
N THR A 49 -4.56 -14.77 20.07
CA THR A 49 -4.64 -15.86 21.03
C THR A 49 -3.74 -15.62 22.24
N ALA A 50 -4.02 -16.27 23.36
CA ALA A 50 -3.14 -16.19 24.54
C ALA A 50 -1.69 -16.65 24.22
N GLU A 51 -1.53 -17.60 23.31
CA GLU A 51 -0.23 -18.07 22.86
C GLU A 51 0.50 -17.01 22.02
N ASP A 52 -0.24 -16.27 21.16
CA ASP A 52 0.33 -15.14 20.40
C ASP A 52 0.86 -14.06 21.37
N TYR A 53 0.08 -13.71 22.40
CA TYR A 53 0.49 -12.71 23.39
C TYR A 53 1.72 -13.14 24.19
N LEU A 54 1.85 -14.42 24.54
CA LEU A 54 3.07 -14.95 25.17
C LEU A 54 4.27 -14.84 24.23
N SER A 55 4.08 -15.11 22.94
CA SER A 55 5.11 -14.92 21.93
C SER A 55 5.52 -13.45 21.77
N VAL A 56 4.55 -12.53 21.83
CA VAL A 56 4.83 -11.07 21.80
C VAL A 56 5.65 -10.66 23.00
N GLU A 57 5.31 -11.09 24.21
CA GLU A 57 6.05 -10.75 25.43
C GLU A 57 7.52 -11.22 25.37
N GLN A 58 7.77 -12.37 24.72
CA GLN A 58 9.13 -12.91 24.56
C GLN A 58 9.94 -12.18 23.49
N ASN A 59 9.31 -11.84 22.35
CA ASN A 59 10.03 -11.32 21.18
C ASN A 59 10.04 -9.77 21.11
N PHE A 60 9.08 -9.11 21.76
CA PHE A 60 8.91 -7.66 21.82
C PHE A 60 8.74 -7.19 23.27
N PRO A 61 9.77 -7.40 24.13
CA PRO A 61 9.65 -7.13 25.57
C PRO A 61 9.33 -5.65 25.84
N GLY A 62 8.30 -5.40 26.62
CA GLY A 62 7.86 -4.05 26.99
C GLY A 62 6.86 -3.39 26.01
N GLU A 63 6.56 -4.02 24.88
CA GLU A 63 5.52 -3.54 23.97
C GLU A 63 4.12 -4.01 24.46
N ILE A 64 3.17 -3.10 24.46
CA ILE A 64 1.77 -3.40 24.82
C ILE A 64 0.96 -3.43 23.53
N VAL A 65 0.33 -4.57 23.24
CA VAL A 65 -0.52 -4.72 22.05
C VAL A 65 -1.81 -3.94 22.22
N ASP A 66 -1.98 -2.86 21.45
CA ASP A 66 -3.27 -2.21 21.24
C ASP A 66 -3.90 -2.80 19.97
N GLU A 67 -4.79 -3.79 20.14
CA GLU A 67 -5.44 -4.47 19.01
C GLU A 67 -6.14 -3.49 18.07
N GLY A 68 -6.78 -2.45 18.60
CA GLY A 68 -7.49 -1.48 17.80
C GLY A 68 -6.57 -0.66 16.90
N LYS A 69 -5.39 -0.28 17.40
CA LYS A 69 -4.35 0.39 16.59
C LYS A 69 -3.71 -0.58 15.60
N ALA A 70 -3.36 -1.77 16.04
CA ALA A 70 -2.74 -2.81 15.23
C ALA A 70 -3.64 -3.20 14.03
N TRP A 71 -4.93 -3.40 14.26
CA TRP A 71 -5.88 -3.72 13.17
C TRP A 71 -6.05 -2.58 12.18
N ARG A 72 -6.13 -1.33 12.62
CA ARG A 72 -6.20 -0.17 11.71
C ARG A 72 -4.97 -0.12 10.79
N GLU A 73 -3.79 -0.32 11.35
CA GLU A 73 -2.56 -0.34 10.57
C GLU A 73 -2.50 -1.53 9.60
N MET A 74 -2.82 -2.74 10.06
CA MET A 74 -2.80 -3.94 9.21
C MET A 74 -3.82 -3.88 8.09
N ILE A 75 -5.03 -3.39 8.32
CA ILE A 75 -6.03 -3.19 7.26
C ILE A 75 -5.49 -2.22 6.20
N HIS A 76 -4.84 -1.11 6.62
CA HIS A 76 -4.20 -0.20 5.66
C HIS A 76 -3.14 -0.92 4.82
N ARG A 77 -2.28 -1.71 5.43
CA ARG A 77 -1.25 -2.49 4.72
C ARG A 77 -1.87 -3.48 3.72
N TYR A 78 -2.96 -4.17 4.08
CA TYR A 78 -3.63 -5.12 3.19
C TYR A 78 -4.25 -4.43 1.97
N ILE A 79 -4.99 -3.34 2.15
CA ILE A 79 -5.60 -2.62 1.02
C ILE A 79 -4.54 -1.93 0.15
N ALA A 80 -3.43 -1.46 0.73
CA ALA A 80 -2.29 -0.91 -0.01
C ALA A 80 -1.58 -2.01 -0.82
N SER A 81 -1.42 -3.21 -0.28
CA SER A 81 -0.87 -4.37 -0.99
C SER A 81 -1.76 -4.78 -2.17
N LEU A 82 -3.07 -4.78 -1.99
CA LEU A 82 -4.04 -5.03 -3.07
C LEU A 82 -3.92 -3.97 -4.18
N LEU A 83 -3.76 -2.70 -3.81
CA LEU A 83 -3.52 -1.61 -4.77
C LEU A 83 -2.24 -1.85 -5.58
N GLY A 84 -1.15 -2.19 -4.91
CA GLY A 84 0.13 -2.53 -5.56
C GLY A 84 0.00 -3.70 -6.52
N PHE A 85 -0.73 -4.74 -6.11
CA PHE A 85 -1.00 -5.92 -6.95
C PHE A 85 -1.82 -5.57 -8.20
N LEU A 86 -2.83 -4.73 -8.09
CA LEU A 86 -3.61 -4.28 -9.26
C LEU A 86 -2.76 -3.46 -10.24
N ILE A 87 -1.89 -2.58 -9.74
CA ILE A 87 -0.95 -1.81 -10.57
C ILE A 87 0.03 -2.74 -11.29
N LEU A 88 0.54 -3.78 -10.60
CA LEU A 88 1.37 -4.80 -11.21
C LEU A 88 0.63 -5.54 -12.35
N LEU A 89 -0.63 -5.93 -12.15
CA LEU A 89 -1.42 -6.56 -13.20
C LEU A 89 -1.66 -5.63 -14.40
N MET A 90 -1.87 -4.34 -14.17
CA MET A 90 -1.99 -3.33 -15.24
C MET A 90 -0.68 -3.24 -16.03
N PHE A 91 0.46 -3.17 -15.35
CA PHE A 91 1.77 -3.16 -16.00
C PHE A 91 2.03 -4.43 -16.81
N LEU A 92 1.80 -5.61 -16.24
CA LEU A 92 1.98 -6.88 -16.95
C LEU A 92 1.12 -6.95 -18.21
N LYS A 93 -0.13 -6.50 -18.14
CA LYS A 93 -1.01 -6.45 -19.31
C LYS A 93 -0.45 -5.54 -20.40
N ASP A 94 0.00 -4.33 -20.06
CA ASP A 94 0.59 -3.41 -21.02
C ASP A 94 1.90 -3.92 -21.59
N PHE A 95 2.73 -4.56 -20.77
CA PHE A 95 3.97 -5.19 -21.18
C PHE A 95 3.74 -6.29 -22.23
N PHE A 96 2.82 -7.23 -21.96
CA PHE A 96 2.51 -8.30 -22.92
C PHE A 96 1.81 -7.76 -24.17
N SER A 97 0.94 -6.75 -24.06
CA SER A 97 0.32 -6.10 -25.21
C SER A 97 1.37 -5.43 -26.10
N TYR A 98 2.31 -4.70 -25.53
CA TYR A 98 3.41 -4.07 -26.26
C TYR A 98 4.29 -5.12 -26.95
N ARG A 99 4.69 -6.17 -26.22
CA ARG A 99 5.51 -7.26 -26.77
C ARG A 99 4.84 -7.95 -27.97
N ASN A 100 3.51 -8.07 -27.95
CA ASN A 100 2.74 -8.69 -29.03
C ASN A 100 2.32 -7.68 -30.14
N ASN A 101 2.90 -6.48 -30.18
CA ASN A 101 2.58 -5.40 -31.12
C ASN A 101 1.10 -4.97 -31.13
N THR A 102 0.37 -5.17 -30.03
CA THR A 102 -1.04 -4.77 -29.87
C THR A 102 -1.23 -3.60 -28.90
N GLY A 103 -0.16 -3.16 -28.23
CA GLY A 103 -0.16 -2.10 -27.22
C GLY A 103 0.76 -0.93 -27.57
N SER A 104 0.54 0.19 -26.87
CA SER A 104 1.31 1.42 -27.05
C SER A 104 2.53 1.46 -26.11
N LEU A 105 3.68 1.96 -26.60
CA LEU A 105 4.85 2.27 -25.76
C LEU A 105 4.50 3.33 -24.70
N LYS A 106 3.57 4.23 -24.97
CA LYS A 106 3.12 5.25 -24.02
C LYS A 106 2.42 4.60 -22.80
N ASP A 107 1.51 3.64 -23.06
CA ASP A 107 0.80 2.92 -21.98
C ASP A 107 1.80 2.12 -21.12
N LEU A 108 2.73 1.42 -21.78
CA LEU A 108 3.78 0.68 -21.09
C LEU A 108 4.66 1.57 -20.19
N LYS A 109 5.10 2.73 -20.70
CA LYS A 109 5.92 3.66 -19.90
C LYS A 109 5.14 4.20 -18.71
N LEU A 110 3.86 4.48 -18.89
CA LEU A 110 3.02 5.03 -17.83
C LEU A 110 2.72 4.00 -16.73
N SER A 111 2.37 2.76 -17.12
CA SER A 111 2.17 1.68 -16.15
C SER A 111 3.46 1.25 -15.46
N ALA A 112 4.62 1.32 -16.14
CA ALA A 112 5.93 1.10 -15.53
C ALA A 112 6.27 2.19 -14.49
N ALA A 113 5.98 3.46 -14.79
CA ALA A 113 6.16 4.56 -13.84
C ALA A 113 5.25 4.41 -12.62
N LEU A 114 3.98 3.99 -12.81
CA LEU A 114 3.06 3.67 -11.72
C LEU A 114 3.58 2.53 -10.85
N LEU A 115 4.09 1.46 -11.47
CA LEU A 115 4.66 0.33 -10.73
C LEU A 115 5.90 0.75 -9.93
N ALA A 116 6.82 1.49 -10.52
CA ALA A 116 8.00 2.00 -9.82
C ALA A 116 7.60 2.89 -8.63
N LEU A 117 6.62 3.77 -8.83
CA LEU A 117 6.12 4.66 -7.77
C LEU A 117 5.45 3.88 -6.65
N VAL A 118 4.62 2.86 -6.93
CA VAL A 118 3.93 2.09 -5.87
C VAL A 118 4.91 1.20 -5.10
N ILE A 119 5.98 0.70 -5.73
CA ILE A 119 7.07 0.01 -5.02
C ILE A 119 7.76 0.99 -4.06
N PHE A 120 8.07 2.19 -4.53
CA PHE A 120 8.65 3.24 -3.67
C PHE A 120 7.70 3.64 -2.53
N GLN A 121 6.39 3.68 -2.78
CA GLN A 121 5.38 3.89 -1.73
C GLN A 121 5.40 2.77 -0.67
N GLY A 122 5.58 1.52 -1.07
CA GLY A 122 5.75 0.40 -0.14
C GLY A 122 6.99 0.57 0.75
N MET A 123 8.12 1.04 0.19
CA MET A 123 9.32 1.36 0.98
C MET A 123 9.09 2.54 1.93
N LEU A 124 8.42 3.60 1.49
CA LEU A 124 8.05 4.71 2.37
C LEU A 124 7.11 4.22 3.49
N GLY A 125 6.14 3.35 3.18
CA GLY A 125 5.27 2.72 4.18
C GLY A 125 6.06 1.92 5.22
N MET A 126 7.04 1.12 4.82
CA MET A 126 7.98 0.45 5.73
C MET A 126 8.74 1.47 6.60
N TRP A 127 9.27 2.53 6.01
CA TRP A 127 10.01 3.55 6.74
C TRP A 127 9.15 4.38 7.68
N THR A 128 7.84 4.50 7.47
CA THR A 128 6.96 5.14 8.46
C THR A 128 6.99 4.39 9.80
N VAL A 129 7.09 3.06 9.76
CA VAL A 129 7.19 2.21 10.95
C VAL A 129 8.62 2.21 11.51
N THR A 130 9.60 1.82 10.70
CA THR A 130 10.99 1.64 11.14
C THR A 130 11.66 2.94 11.61
N LEU A 131 11.24 4.08 11.09
CA LEU A 131 11.69 5.42 11.50
C LEU A 131 10.68 6.12 12.44
N LYS A 132 9.80 5.34 13.09
CA LYS A 132 8.88 5.82 14.13
C LYS A 132 8.11 7.08 13.72
N VAL A 133 7.37 6.98 12.58
CA VAL A 133 6.55 8.06 11.99
C VAL A 133 7.29 9.38 11.76
N HIS A 134 8.56 9.30 11.33
CA HIS A 134 9.35 10.49 11.05
C HIS A 134 8.60 11.46 10.09
N PRO A 135 8.45 12.75 10.43
CA PRO A 135 7.55 13.67 9.70
C PRO A 135 7.83 13.77 8.19
N LEU A 136 9.10 13.80 7.77
CA LEU A 136 9.47 13.87 6.35
C LEU A 136 9.05 12.61 5.59
N VAL A 137 9.16 11.43 6.22
CA VAL A 137 8.78 10.15 5.60
C VAL A 137 7.26 10.07 5.45
N VAL A 138 6.53 10.44 6.50
CA VAL A 138 5.04 10.47 6.47
C VAL A 138 4.55 11.45 5.40
N THR A 139 5.13 12.65 5.35
CA THR A 139 4.78 13.66 4.33
C THR A 139 5.11 13.17 2.93
N GLY A 140 6.30 12.58 2.73
CA GLY A 140 6.71 12.00 1.45
C GLY A 140 5.79 10.86 1.01
N HIS A 141 5.37 10.00 1.94
CA HIS A 141 4.41 8.92 1.68
C HIS A 141 3.04 9.46 1.25
N LEU A 142 2.53 10.50 1.91
CA LEU A 142 1.27 11.14 1.52
C LEU A 142 1.37 11.79 0.12
N ILE A 143 2.42 12.58 -0.14
CA ILE A 143 2.63 13.22 -1.44
C ILE A 143 2.74 12.17 -2.55
N GLY A 144 3.51 11.12 -2.32
CA GLY A 144 3.66 10.03 -3.28
C GLY A 144 2.36 9.26 -3.50
N GLY A 145 1.52 9.08 -2.47
CA GLY A 145 0.17 8.52 -2.61
C GLY A 145 -0.72 9.38 -3.51
N LEU A 146 -0.76 10.70 -3.29
CA LEU A 146 -1.49 11.65 -4.15
C LEU A 146 -0.95 11.66 -5.58
N THR A 147 0.36 11.53 -5.76
CA THR A 147 1.00 11.41 -7.08
C THR A 147 0.57 10.11 -7.77
N THR A 148 0.51 8.99 -7.04
CA THR A 148 0.02 7.71 -7.55
C THR A 148 -1.43 7.84 -8.03
N LEU A 149 -2.31 8.45 -7.25
CA LEU A 149 -3.70 8.71 -7.63
C LEU A 149 -3.80 9.57 -8.89
N SER A 150 -3.02 10.64 -8.97
CA SER A 150 -2.97 11.53 -10.14
C SER A 150 -2.51 10.83 -11.41
N LEU A 151 -1.46 9.99 -11.31
CA LEU A 151 -0.96 9.20 -12.43
C LEU A 151 -1.94 8.10 -12.86
N LEU A 152 -2.65 7.47 -11.92
CA LEU A 152 -3.72 6.51 -12.22
C LEU A 152 -4.85 7.17 -12.99
N PHE A 153 -5.24 8.40 -12.60
CA PHE A 153 -6.26 9.16 -13.32
C PHE A 153 -5.79 9.53 -14.73
N PHE A 154 -4.53 9.95 -14.86
CA PHE A 154 -3.93 10.24 -16.17
C PHE A 154 -3.85 8.99 -17.05
N TYR A 155 -3.47 7.83 -16.48
CA TYR A 155 -3.51 6.53 -17.18
C TYR A 155 -4.92 6.20 -17.66
N TYR A 156 -5.92 6.31 -16.79
CA TYR A 156 -7.33 6.05 -17.13
C TYR A 156 -7.84 6.90 -18.30
N ARG A 157 -7.46 8.17 -18.33
CA ARG A 157 -7.85 9.09 -19.43
C ARG A 157 -7.24 8.73 -20.77
N ASN A 158 -6.11 8.07 -20.81
CA ASN A 158 -5.42 7.67 -22.03
C ASN A 158 -5.85 6.30 -22.58
N LEU A 159 -6.64 5.53 -21.81
CA LEU A 159 -7.28 4.31 -22.27
C LEU A 159 -8.54 4.60 -23.09
#